data_bc1d0eabaacf3467e0b54a6f4b6f32d5
#
_entry.id   bc1d0eabaacf3467e0b54a6f4b6f32d5
#
_cell.length_a   1.000
_cell.length_b   1.000
_cell.length_c   1.000
_cell.angle_alpha   90.00
_cell.angle_beta   90.00
_cell.angle_gamma   90.00
#
_symmetry.space_group_name_H-M   'P 1'
#
loop_
_entity.id
_entity.type
_entity.pdbx_description
1 polymer ?
#
loop_
_entity_poly.entity_id
_entity_poly.type
_entity_poly.pdbx_seq_one_letter_code
_entity_poly.pdbx_strand_id
1 'polypeptide(L)'
;MAILGATLVLLAGVAAVRVSARAGVPSLLLYLAIGLAIGEAGLGLQFEDVDLTMLLGTLALAVILGEGGFSTKWSVIRPVVGLAGVMATLGVAVSVAVTSAIAWLVLDVDVRTALVLGAVVGSTDAAATFSVLRRMPIRPRLRSLLEAESGFNDPPVIILVTVVVSDAWDTANPWQIGGLIVYQLTLGVLIGLVVAWFGQHLLQRSALPSAGLYPLATIAIMFLAFATAGAAGASALMAIYVAGMWLGNADLPHRQATAGFADGLGWLAQIGLFVLLGLLASPSRLPEAFASAAIVGIGLTFVARPVSVFVCTSWARIPLREQVFLSWAGLRGAVPIVLATIPVAQGLPAAQRIFDVVFLLVVAFTLVQAPTLPWLARRTGVTVDSTPEELEVESAPLEHMHAHLLQFRVPSGSQLHGVYVSDLRLPPGAALALVHRDRELLSPDVHTSLRGGDHLLLAVPDDARQATEERLRAIGNHGRLAVWYGERPAPAPA
;
A
#
# COMPACT_ATOMS: atom_id res chain seq x y z
N MET A 1 -16.33 27.22 12.87
CA MET A 1 -14.87 27.34 12.58
C MET A 1 -14.21 25.98 12.35
N ALA A 2 -14.42 24.98 13.21
CA ALA A 2 -13.79 23.63 13.03
C ALA A 2 -14.14 22.95 11.69
N ILE A 3 -15.42 22.97 11.27
CA ILE A 3 -15.85 22.39 10.00
C ILE A 3 -15.18 23.09 8.80
N LEU A 4 -15.08 24.42 8.83
CA LEU A 4 -14.40 25.18 7.77
C LEU A 4 -12.92 24.79 7.71
N GLY A 5 -12.24 24.70 8.86
CA GLY A 5 -10.85 24.26 8.94
C GLY A 5 -10.65 22.87 8.35
N ALA A 6 -11.47 21.89 8.78
CA ALA A 6 -11.41 20.52 8.27
C ALA A 6 -11.66 20.44 6.74
N THR A 7 -12.61 21.24 6.23
CA THR A 7 -12.89 21.30 4.79
C THR A 7 -11.71 21.88 4.01
N LEU A 8 -11.10 22.96 4.50
CA LEU A 8 -9.92 23.59 3.87
C LEU A 8 -8.71 22.63 3.88
N VAL A 9 -8.50 21.91 4.98
CA VAL A 9 -7.46 20.89 5.09
C VAL A 9 -7.66 19.77 4.05
N LEU A 10 -8.88 19.29 3.91
CA LEU A 10 -9.20 18.25 2.92
C LEU A 10 -8.97 18.75 1.49
N LEU A 11 -9.42 19.95 1.17
CA LEU A 11 -9.19 20.56 -0.14
C LEU A 11 -7.69 20.79 -0.43
N ALA A 12 -6.95 21.27 0.58
CA ALA A 12 -5.49 21.42 0.48
C ALA A 12 -4.81 20.07 0.29
N GLY A 13 -5.25 19.03 0.99
CA GLY A 13 -4.77 17.66 0.83
C GLY A 13 -5.00 17.13 -0.59
N VAL A 14 -6.18 17.30 -1.14
CA VAL A 14 -6.48 16.92 -2.54
C VAL A 14 -5.59 17.70 -3.53
N ALA A 15 -5.42 19.02 -3.32
CA ALA A 15 -4.53 19.84 -4.15
C ALA A 15 -3.07 19.38 -4.04
N ALA A 16 -2.61 18.98 -2.85
CA ALA A 16 -1.27 18.48 -2.61
C ALA A 16 -0.93 17.23 -3.44
N VAL A 17 -1.89 16.35 -3.73
CA VAL A 17 -1.69 15.21 -4.65
C VAL A 17 -1.25 15.68 -6.03
N ARG A 18 -1.87 16.74 -6.54
CA ARG A 18 -1.51 17.29 -7.86
C ARG A 18 -0.13 17.93 -7.86
N VAL A 19 0.23 18.61 -6.78
CA VAL A 19 1.58 19.21 -6.60
C VAL A 19 2.62 18.10 -6.49
N SER A 20 2.38 17.10 -5.65
CA SER A 20 3.21 15.90 -5.50
C SER A 20 3.52 15.24 -6.85
N ALA A 21 2.48 15.09 -7.69
CA ALA A 21 2.61 14.48 -9.01
C ALA A 21 3.57 15.24 -9.93
N ARG A 22 3.62 16.57 -9.82
CA ARG A 22 4.50 17.44 -10.62
C ARG A 22 5.90 17.57 -10.04
N ALA A 23 6.01 17.67 -8.71
CA ALA A 23 7.27 17.89 -8.02
C ALA A 23 8.08 16.59 -7.80
N GLY A 24 7.50 15.42 -8.01
CA GLY A 24 8.16 14.13 -7.75
C GLY A 24 8.39 13.83 -6.25
N VAL A 25 7.74 14.59 -5.35
CA VAL A 25 7.82 14.41 -3.90
C VAL A 25 6.61 13.59 -3.44
N PRO A 26 6.74 12.63 -2.51
CA PRO A 26 5.60 11.90 -1.99
C PRO A 26 4.52 12.81 -1.37
N SER A 27 3.25 12.56 -1.68
CA SER A 27 2.12 13.37 -1.20
C SER A 27 2.02 13.44 0.32
N LEU A 28 2.42 12.35 0.99
CA LEU A 28 2.42 12.25 2.45
C LEU A 28 3.27 13.33 3.14
N LEU A 29 4.40 13.74 2.54
CA LEU A 29 5.23 14.83 3.06
C LEU A 29 4.52 16.19 2.98
N LEU A 30 3.72 16.38 1.93
CA LEU A 30 2.91 17.59 1.79
C LEU A 30 1.77 17.62 2.82
N TYR A 31 1.17 16.47 3.15
CA TYR A 31 0.16 16.39 4.20
C TYR A 31 0.76 16.69 5.59
N LEU A 32 1.94 16.16 5.89
CA LEU A 32 2.69 16.52 7.10
C LEU A 32 3.00 18.01 7.15
N ALA A 33 3.44 18.60 6.02
CA ALA A 33 3.71 20.02 5.93
C ALA A 33 2.46 20.89 6.15
N ILE A 34 1.28 20.46 5.65
CA ILE A 34 -0.01 21.12 5.92
C ILE A 34 -0.29 21.09 7.44
N GLY A 35 -0.13 19.91 8.08
CA GLY A 35 -0.30 19.78 9.53
C GLY A 35 0.63 20.69 10.32
N LEU A 36 1.92 20.71 9.99
CA LEU A 36 2.91 21.61 10.60
C LEU A 36 2.55 23.10 10.40
N ALA A 37 2.08 23.49 9.22
CA ALA A 37 1.71 24.86 8.92
C ALA A 37 0.45 25.33 9.68
N ILE A 38 -0.45 24.41 10.02
CA ILE A 38 -1.64 24.69 10.83
C ILE A 38 -1.29 24.65 12.33
N GLY A 39 -0.34 23.80 12.72
CA GLY A 39 0.10 23.59 14.09
C GLY A 39 0.87 24.77 14.70
N GLU A 40 1.70 24.46 15.70
CA GLU A 40 2.49 25.42 16.49
C GLU A 40 3.33 26.37 15.63
N ALA A 41 3.93 25.85 14.54
CA ALA A 41 4.83 26.62 13.68
C ALA A 41 4.15 27.68 12.80
N GLY A 42 2.86 27.51 12.49
CA GLY A 42 2.16 28.39 11.55
C GLY A 42 1.00 29.15 12.19
N LEU A 43 -0.19 28.56 12.22
CA LEU A 43 -1.38 29.20 12.76
C LEU A 43 -1.47 29.17 14.29
N GLY A 44 -0.53 28.51 14.97
CA GLY A 44 -0.48 28.44 16.42
C GLY A 44 -1.52 27.53 17.06
N LEU A 45 -2.13 26.61 16.29
CA LEU A 45 -3.04 25.64 16.86
C LEU A 45 -2.24 24.57 17.61
N GLN A 46 -2.34 24.58 18.93
CA GLN A 46 -1.75 23.55 19.79
C GLN A 46 -2.69 22.36 19.83
N PHE A 47 -2.21 21.22 19.41
CA PHE A 47 -2.93 19.95 19.47
C PHE A 47 -2.06 18.96 20.27
N GLU A 48 -2.44 18.76 21.53
CA GLU A 48 -1.65 17.98 22.51
C GLU A 48 -2.37 16.69 22.94
N ASP A 49 -3.55 16.41 22.38
CA ASP A 49 -4.33 15.23 22.73
C ASP A 49 -3.75 13.97 22.07
N VAL A 50 -2.83 13.34 22.79
CA VAL A 50 -2.13 12.13 22.34
C VAL A 50 -3.07 10.95 22.26
N ASP A 51 -4.05 10.82 23.18
CA ASP A 51 -5.01 9.70 23.21
C ASP A 51 -5.93 9.76 22.00
N LEU A 52 -6.46 10.96 21.68
CA LEU A 52 -7.25 11.16 20.47
C LEU A 52 -6.43 10.92 19.22
N THR A 53 -5.16 11.35 19.18
CA THR A 53 -4.24 11.07 18.06
C THR A 53 -4.02 9.58 17.89
N MET A 54 -3.79 8.84 18.97
CA MET A 54 -3.59 7.39 18.93
C MET A 54 -4.85 6.68 18.44
N LEU A 55 -6.03 7.08 18.93
CA LEU A 55 -7.31 6.51 18.48
C LEU A 55 -7.55 6.77 16.99
N LEU A 56 -7.48 8.02 16.55
CA LEU A 56 -7.70 8.40 15.16
C LEU A 56 -6.62 7.82 14.25
N GLY A 57 -5.37 7.77 14.72
CA GLY A 57 -4.25 7.15 14.02
C GLY A 57 -4.47 5.64 13.80
N THR A 58 -4.90 4.94 14.83
CA THR A 58 -5.18 3.50 14.75
C THR A 58 -6.35 3.21 13.82
N LEU A 59 -7.42 4.02 13.89
CA LEU A 59 -8.57 3.89 12.98
C LEU A 59 -8.18 4.20 11.52
N ALA A 60 -7.36 5.22 11.30
CA ALA A 60 -6.86 5.54 9.97
C ALA A 60 -5.96 4.42 9.42
N LEU A 61 -5.07 3.86 10.24
CA LEU A 61 -4.26 2.70 9.86
C LEU A 61 -5.14 1.47 9.54
N ALA A 62 -6.21 1.24 10.31
CA ALA A 62 -7.16 0.16 10.04
C ALA A 62 -7.84 0.34 8.68
N VAL A 63 -8.25 1.57 8.33
CA VAL A 63 -8.82 1.88 7.01
C VAL A 63 -7.79 1.64 5.91
N ILE A 64 -6.58 2.17 6.05
CA ILE A 64 -5.50 2.06 5.05
C ILE A 64 -5.11 0.60 4.83
N LEU A 65 -4.94 -0.17 5.90
CA LEU A 65 -4.62 -1.60 5.79
C LEU A 65 -5.78 -2.42 5.23
N GLY A 66 -7.01 -2.09 5.62
CA GLY A 66 -8.20 -2.74 5.09
C GLY A 66 -8.37 -2.50 3.59
N GLU A 67 -8.20 -1.25 3.13
CA GLU A 67 -8.19 -0.89 1.70
C GLU A 67 -7.03 -1.56 0.97
N GLY A 68 -5.81 -1.50 1.51
CA GLY A 68 -4.63 -2.16 0.95
C GLY A 68 -4.83 -3.67 0.80
N GLY A 69 -5.43 -4.33 1.80
CA GLY A 69 -5.82 -5.73 1.72
C GLY A 69 -6.85 -5.96 0.60
N PHE A 70 -7.91 -5.15 0.55
CA PHE A 70 -8.99 -5.28 -0.44
C PHE A 70 -8.49 -5.08 -1.89
N SER A 71 -7.57 -4.16 -2.10
CA SER A 71 -6.96 -3.89 -3.41
C SER A 71 -5.94 -4.95 -3.83
N THR A 72 -5.47 -5.75 -2.89
CA THR A 72 -4.43 -6.77 -3.10
C THR A 72 -4.99 -8.02 -3.79
N LYS A 73 -4.47 -8.35 -4.98
CA LYS A 73 -4.84 -9.56 -5.72
C LYS A 73 -4.05 -10.77 -5.20
N TRP A 74 -4.75 -11.77 -4.66
CA TRP A 74 -4.14 -13.00 -4.15
C TRP A 74 -3.29 -13.74 -5.18
N SER A 75 -3.74 -13.79 -6.44
CA SER A 75 -3.00 -14.42 -7.55
C SER A 75 -1.62 -13.81 -7.76
N VAL A 76 -1.46 -12.53 -7.48
CA VAL A 76 -0.21 -11.77 -7.65
C VAL A 76 0.71 -11.92 -6.44
N ILE A 77 0.15 -11.94 -5.22
CA ILE A 77 0.92 -12.05 -3.97
C ILE A 77 1.29 -13.49 -3.62
N ARG A 78 0.44 -14.47 -3.94
CA ARG A 78 0.65 -15.89 -3.60
C ARG A 78 2.07 -16.41 -3.87
N PRO A 79 2.74 -16.09 -5.00
CA PRO A 79 4.09 -16.58 -5.27
C PRO A 79 5.17 -16.02 -4.34
N VAL A 80 4.92 -14.87 -3.70
CA VAL A 80 5.88 -14.14 -2.86
C VAL A 80 5.50 -14.12 -1.38
N VAL A 81 4.30 -14.61 -1.01
CA VAL A 81 3.75 -14.50 0.35
C VAL A 81 4.67 -15.12 1.41
N GLY A 82 5.30 -16.26 1.11
CA GLY A 82 6.23 -16.90 2.04
C GLY A 82 7.46 -16.05 2.33
N LEU A 83 8.07 -15.48 1.29
CA LEU A 83 9.22 -14.59 1.44
C LEU A 83 8.84 -13.27 2.09
N ALA A 84 7.70 -12.69 1.72
CA ALA A 84 7.17 -11.49 2.36
C ALA A 84 6.92 -11.70 3.86
N GLY A 85 6.36 -12.87 4.24
CA GLY A 85 6.17 -13.25 5.63
C GLY A 85 7.49 -13.37 6.41
N VAL A 86 8.53 -13.95 5.81
CA VAL A 86 9.88 -14.00 6.42
C VAL A 86 10.47 -12.60 6.56
N MET A 87 10.32 -11.73 5.58
CA MET A 87 10.79 -10.35 5.66
C MET A 87 10.02 -9.54 6.70
N ALA A 88 8.72 -9.74 6.81
CA ALA A 88 7.85 -9.06 7.78
C ALA A 88 8.02 -9.57 9.23
N THR A 89 8.61 -10.73 9.45
CA THR A 89 8.86 -11.30 10.79
C THR A 89 10.34 -11.31 11.15
N LEU A 90 11.11 -12.24 10.58
CA LEU A 90 12.55 -12.34 10.82
C LEU A 90 13.28 -11.07 10.36
N GLY A 91 12.92 -10.52 9.20
CA GLY A 91 13.53 -9.31 8.68
C GLY A 91 13.28 -8.10 9.59
N VAL A 92 12.08 -7.96 10.11
CA VAL A 92 11.75 -6.93 11.10
C VAL A 92 12.53 -7.17 12.41
N ALA A 93 12.57 -8.39 12.91
CA ALA A 93 13.31 -8.71 14.13
C ALA A 93 14.81 -8.36 14.01
N VAL A 94 15.44 -8.70 12.87
CA VAL A 94 16.83 -8.32 12.58
C VAL A 94 16.99 -6.81 12.47
N SER A 95 16.08 -6.14 11.77
CA SER A 95 16.11 -4.68 11.61
C SER A 95 15.97 -3.96 12.96
N VAL A 96 15.03 -4.42 13.79
CA VAL A 96 14.84 -3.92 15.16
C VAL A 96 16.09 -4.15 16.01
N ALA A 97 16.62 -5.36 16.04
CA ALA A 97 17.80 -5.70 16.83
C ALA A 97 19.02 -4.84 16.46
N VAL A 98 19.31 -4.70 15.16
CA VAL A 98 20.45 -3.91 14.68
C VAL A 98 20.24 -2.41 14.95
N THR A 99 19.03 -1.89 14.70
CA THR A 99 18.74 -0.46 14.95
C THR A 99 18.78 -0.15 16.44
N SER A 100 18.23 -1.02 17.29
CA SER A 100 18.29 -0.87 18.74
C SER A 100 19.73 -0.94 19.26
N ALA A 101 20.56 -1.84 18.72
CA ALA A 101 21.97 -1.91 19.09
C ALA A 101 22.72 -0.62 18.72
N ILE A 102 22.44 -0.05 17.54
CA ILE A 102 23.03 1.24 17.12
C ILE A 102 22.58 2.36 18.07
N ALA A 103 21.28 2.43 18.39
CA ALA A 103 20.74 3.43 19.31
C ALA A 103 21.36 3.30 20.70
N TRP A 104 21.43 2.09 21.25
CA TRP A 104 22.04 1.82 22.56
C TRP A 104 23.51 2.17 22.60
N LEU A 105 24.30 1.75 21.60
CA LEU A 105 25.75 1.95 21.59
C LEU A 105 26.19 3.40 21.28
N VAL A 106 25.40 4.14 20.46
CA VAL A 106 25.84 5.46 19.94
C VAL A 106 25.11 6.61 20.64
N LEU A 107 23.83 6.42 21.04
CA LEU A 107 23.06 7.51 21.68
C LEU A 107 23.08 7.45 23.20
N ASP A 108 23.76 6.45 23.80
CA ASP A 108 23.87 6.25 25.24
C ASP A 108 22.49 6.27 25.96
N VAL A 109 21.52 5.61 25.35
CA VAL A 109 20.17 5.45 25.91
C VAL A 109 20.01 4.06 26.53
N ASP A 110 19.08 3.90 27.47
CA ASP A 110 18.79 2.60 28.08
C ASP A 110 18.25 1.59 27.05
N VAL A 111 18.36 0.30 27.36
CA VAL A 111 17.99 -0.80 26.45
C VAL A 111 16.52 -0.72 26.05
N ARG A 112 15.63 -0.36 26.99
CA ARG A 112 14.18 -0.25 26.74
C ARG A 112 13.89 0.87 25.72
N THR A 113 14.46 2.05 25.93
CA THR A 113 14.35 3.19 24.99
C THR A 113 14.93 2.85 23.61
N ALA A 114 16.09 2.19 23.57
CA ALA A 114 16.69 1.74 22.32
C ALA A 114 15.81 0.74 21.57
N LEU A 115 15.21 -0.21 22.29
CA LEU A 115 14.28 -1.20 21.72
C LEU A 115 12.99 -0.56 21.20
N VAL A 116 12.40 0.37 21.95
CA VAL A 116 11.22 1.14 21.50
C VAL A 116 11.57 1.89 20.21
N LEU A 117 12.69 2.60 20.17
CA LEU A 117 13.11 3.35 19.01
C LEU A 117 13.33 2.43 17.79
N GLY A 118 14.06 1.32 17.97
CA GLY A 118 14.30 0.35 16.92
C GLY A 118 13.02 -0.35 16.44
N ALA A 119 12.11 -0.70 17.35
CA ALA A 119 10.82 -1.30 17.02
C ALA A 119 9.95 -0.32 16.21
N VAL A 120 9.77 0.90 16.72
CA VAL A 120 8.94 1.92 16.06
C VAL A 120 9.39 2.20 14.63
N VAL A 121 10.72 2.32 14.38
CA VAL A 121 11.21 2.53 13.03
C VAL A 121 11.42 1.25 12.23
N GLY A 122 11.13 0.08 12.80
CA GLY A 122 11.33 -1.23 12.18
C GLY A 122 10.37 -1.53 11.02
N SER A 123 9.12 -1.05 11.09
CA SER A 123 8.13 -1.27 10.02
C SER A 123 8.37 -0.41 8.78
N THR A 124 7.93 -0.90 7.62
CA THR A 124 7.90 -0.14 6.37
C THR A 124 6.45 0.24 6.05
N ASP A 125 6.24 1.41 5.47
CA ASP A 125 4.90 1.94 5.18
C ASP A 125 4.42 1.50 3.80
N ALA A 126 3.28 0.81 3.76
CA ALA A 126 2.65 0.38 2.53
C ALA A 126 2.23 1.58 1.66
N ALA A 127 1.62 2.62 2.24
CA ALA A 127 1.12 3.78 1.52
C ALA A 127 2.27 4.57 0.86
N ALA A 128 3.37 4.79 1.60
CA ALA A 128 4.57 5.43 1.07
C ALA A 128 5.17 4.61 -0.09
N THR A 129 5.30 3.32 0.11
CA THR A 129 5.84 2.39 -0.89
C THR A 129 4.98 2.35 -2.15
N PHE A 130 3.68 2.18 -2.02
CA PHE A 130 2.72 2.19 -3.15
C PHE A 130 2.75 3.48 -3.94
N SER A 131 2.77 4.65 -3.25
CA SER A 131 2.73 5.96 -3.91
C SER A 131 3.90 6.17 -4.87
N VAL A 132 5.07 5.61 -4.55
CA VAL A 132 6.28 5.71 -5.37
C VAL A 132 6.33 4.60 -6.42
N LEU A 133 6.01 3.35 -6.05
CA LEU A 133 6.12 2.20 -6.95
C LEU A 133 5.07 2.18 -8.07
N ARG A 134 3.87 2.76 -7.87
CA ARG A 134 2.82 2.82 -8.90
C ARG A 134 3.30 3.45 -10.21
N ARG A 135 4.26 4.37 -10.14
CA ARG A 135 4.77 5.12 -11.30
C ARG A 135 6.03 4.52 -11.91
N MET A 136 6.50 3.40 -11.37
CA MET A 136 7.76 2.80 -11.79
C MET A 136 7.53 1.48 -12.52
N PRO A 137 8.11 1.29 -13.73
CA PRO A 137 8.09 0.01 -14.43
C PRO A 137 9.09 -0.95 -13.80
N ILE A 138 8.77 -1.54 -12.64
CA ILE A 138 9.58 -2.54 -11.96
C ILE A 138 8.99 -3.93 -12.13
N ARG A 139 9.85 -4.95 -11.97
CA ARG A 139 9.44 -6.36 -12.06
C ARG A 139 8.27 -6.64 -11.13
N PRO A 140 7.16 -7.24 -11.62
CA PRO A 140 5.94 -7.48 -10.83
C PRO A 140 6.22 -8.23 -9.51
N ARG A 141 7.14 -9.21 -9.54
CA ARG A 141 7.56 -9.97 -8.35
C ARG A 141 8.12 -9.08 -7.24
N LEU A 142 8.98 -8.11 -7.57
CA LEU A 142 9.59 -7.21 -6.59
C LEU A 142 8.57 -6.22 -6.04
N ARG A 143 7.68 -5.71 -6.90
CA ARG A 143 6.57 -4.86 -6.48
C ARG A 143 5.70 -5.58 -5.47
N SER A 144 5.21 -6.78 -5.83
CA SER A 144 4.35 -7.58 -4.95
C SER A 144 5.03 -7.98 -3.65
N LEU A 145 6.35 -8.22 -3.67
CA LEU A 145 7.12 -8.52 -2.47
C LEU A 145 7.16 -7.33 -1.51
N LEU A 146 7.44 -6.12 -2.01
CA LEU A 146 7.47 -4.90 -1.19
C LEU A 146 6.08 -4.55 -0.64
N GLU A 147 5.05 -4.69 -1.49
CA GLU A 147 3.66 -4.45 -1.10
C GLU A 147 3.22 -5.42 0.01
N ALA A 148 3.49 -6.71 -0.16
CA ALA A 148 3.14 -7.72 0.83
C ALA A 148 3.97 -7.58 2.12
N GLU A 149 5.27 -7.29 2.03
CA GLU A 149 6.11 -7.03 3.19
C GLU A 149 5.55 -5.89 4.03
N SER A 150 5.26 -4.75 3.40
CA SER A 150 4.78 -3.56 4.11
C SER A 150 3.38 -3.75 4.73
N GLY A 151 2.52 -4.59 4.14
CA GLY A 151 1.22 -4.93 4.75
C GLY A 151 1.31 -5.91 5.92
N PHE A 152 2.34 -6.78 5.93
CA PHE A 152 2.51 -7.81 6.95
C PHE A 152 3.37 -7.37 8.15
N ASN A 153 4.22 -6.35 8.02
CA ASN A 153 5.20 -6.00 9.04
C ASN A 153 4.67 -5.06 10.13
N ASP A 154 3.59 -4.33 9.89
CA ASP A 154 3.01 -3.42 10.87
C ASP A 154 2.46 -4.15 12.11
N PRO A 155 1.64 -5.22 11.98
CA PRO A 155 1.09 -5.91 13.12
C PRO A 155 2.13 -6.47 14.12
N PRO A 156 3.20 -7.17 13.71
CA PRO A 156 4.21 -7.65 14.65
C PRO A 156 4.96 -6.51 15.35
N VAL A 157 5.19 -5.39 14.66
CA VAL A 157 5.86 -4.23 15.25
C VAL A 157 4.98 -3.56 16.32
N ILE A 158 3.69 -3.40 16.04
CA ILE A 158 2.73 -2.84 17.01
C ILE A 158 2.69 -3.67 18.29
N ILE A 159 2.61 -5.01 18.16
CA ILE A 159 2.63 -5.92 19.30
C ILE A 159 3.94 -5.74 20.08
N LEU A 160 5.08 -5.70 19.39
CA LEU A 160 6.38 -5.54 20.04
C LEU A 160 6.47 -4.21 20.79
N VAL A 161 6.10 -3.08 20.15
CA VAL A 161 6.10 -1.75 20.80
C VAL A 161 5.20 -1.76 22.03
N THR A 162 3.97 -2.28 21.92
CA THR A 162 3.02 -2.35 23.04
C THR A 162 3.58 -3.15 24.21
N VAL A 163 4.22 -4.29 23.94
CA VAL A 163 4.81 -5.13 25.01
C VAL A 163 6.01 -4.44 25.65
N VAL A 164 6.92 -3.86 24.86
CA VAL A 164 8.12 -3.18 25.40
C VAL A 164 7.76 -1.94 26.22
N VAL A 165 6.68 -1.24 25.86
CA VAL A 165 6.21 -0.04 26.57
C VAL A 165 5.42 -0.38 27.83
N SER A 166 4.75 -1.55 27.89
CA SER A 166 3.93 -1.97 29.02
C SER A 166 4.79 -2.51 30.19
N ASP A 167 4.13 -2.71 31.35
CA ASP A 167 4.73 -3.34 32.55
C ASP A 167 5.12 -4.80 32.30
N ALA A 168 4.58 -5.44 31.27
CA ALA A 168 4.96 -6.79 30.88
C ALA A 168 6.44 -6.92 30.49
N TRP A 169 7.10 -5.84 30.09
CA TRP A 169 8.53 -5.82 29.78
C TRP A 169 9.40 -6.27 30.95
N ASP A 170 9.07 -5.85 32.17
CA ASP A 170 9.87 -6.13 33.37
C ASP A 170 9.72 -7.58 33.86
N THR A 171 8.69 -8.30 33.41
CA THR A 171 8.33 -9.66 33.87
C THR A 171 8.42 -10.72 32.79
N ALA A 172 8.28 -10.39 31.51
CA ALA A 172 8.28 -11.33 30.42
C ALA A 172 9.68 -11.70 29.93
N ASN A 173 9.91 -12.97 29.64
CA ASN A 173 11.13 -13.38 28.95
C ASN A 173 10.97 -13.31 27.43
N PRO A 174 12.08 -13.26 26.64
CA PRO A 174 12.02 -13.15 25.17
C PRO A 174 11.18 -14.22 24.47
N TRP A 175 11.13 -15.43 25.02
CA TRP A 175 10.34 -16.54 24.45
C TRP A 175 8.82 -16.31 24.64
N GLN A 176 8.43 -15.72 25.78
CA GLN A 176 7.04 -15.35 26.03
C GLN A 176 6.60 -14.22 25.09
N ILE A 177 7.46 -13.22 24.87
CA ILE A 177 7.20 -12.13 23.90
C ILE A 177 7.05 -12.68 22.49
N GLY A 178 7.97 -13.54 22.05
CA GLY A 178 7.89 -14.21 20.76
C GLY A 178 6.62 -15.07 20.60
N GLY A 179 6.29 -15.84 21.64
CA GLY A 179 5.07 -16.64 21.67
C GLY A 179 3.80 -15.80 21.61
N LEU A 180 3.76 -14.66 22.30
CA LEU A 180 2.64 -13.72 22.27
C LEU A 180 2.45 -13.11 20.87
N ILE A 181 3.54 -12.70 20.21
CA ILE A 181 3.49 -12.19 18.83
C ILE A 181 2.89 -13.24 17.90
N VAL A 182 3.41 -14.46 17.93
CA VAL A 182 2.90 -15.57 17.10
C VAL A 182 1.42 -15.86 17.39
N TYR A 183 1.04 -15.90 18.66
CA TYR A 183 -0.34 -16.13 19.10
C TYR A 183 -1.27 -15.02 18.55
N GLN A 184 -0.94 -13.75 18.78
CA GLN A 184 -1.78 -12.63 18.36
C GLN A 184 -1.91 -12.53 16.83
N LEU A 185 -0.84 -12.78 16.11
CA LEU A 185 -0.85 -12.79 14.64
C LEU A 185 -1.69 -13.94 14.10
N THR A 186 -1.48 -15.16 14.61
CA THR A 186 -2.21 -16.35 14.16
C THR A 186 -3.71 -16.23 14.45
N LEU A 187 -4.06 -15.80 15.65
CA LEU A 187 -5.46 -15.58 16.03
C LEU A 187 -6.09 -14.44 15.22
N GLY A 188 -5.35 -13.36 14.96
CA GLY A 188 -5.80 -12.27 14.10
C GLY A 188 -6.11 -12.73 12.67
N VAL A 189 -5.22 -13.54 12.07
CA VAL A 189 -5.46 -14.16 10.74
C VAL A 189 -6.72 -15.04 10.77
N LEU A 190 -6.87 -15.90 11.76
CA LEU A 190 -8.03 -16.79 11.85
C LEU A 190 -9.34 -16.02 11.99
N ILE A 191 -9.39 -15.02 12.88
CA ILE A 191 -10.58 -14.17 13.05
C ILE A 191 -10.89 -13.43 11.75
N GLY A 192 -9.87 -12.83 11.11
CA GLY A 192 -10.03 -12.15 9.83
C GLY A 192 -10.63 -13.04 8.74
N LEU A 193 -10.11 -14.27 8.59
CA LEU A 193 -10.63 -15.25 7.64
C LEU A 193 -12.07 -15.67 7.96
N VAL A 194 -12.38 -15.99 9.21
CA VAL A 194 -13.72 -16.46 9.62
C VAL A 194 -14.75 -15.36 9.41
N VAL A 195 -14.48 -14.14 9.88
CA VAL A 195 -15.40 -13.02 9.74
C VAL A 195 -15.61 -12.66 8.26
N ALA A 196 -14.54 -12.64 7.46
CA ALA A 196 -14.63 -12.36 6.04
C ALA A 196 -15.38 -13.45 5.27
N TRP A 197 -15.17 -14.72 5.62
CA TRP A 197 -15.90 -15.85 5.01
C TRP A 197 -17.40 -15.75 5.29
N PHE A 198 -17.81 -15.50 6.54
CA PHE A 198 -19.21 -15.27 6.87
C PHE A 198 -19.76 -14.02 6.18
N GLY A 199 -18.99 -12.93 6.19
CA GLY A 199 -19.35 -11.68 5.55
C GLY A 199 -19.57 -11.82 4.05
N GLN A 200 -18.70 -12.55 3.35
CA GLN A 200 -18.87 -12.88 1.93
C GLN A 200 -20.21 -13.58 1.68
N HIS A 201 -20.51 -14.64 2.44
CA HIS A 201 -21.78 -15.38 2.28
C HIS A 201 -23.01 -14.53 2.59
N LEU A 202 -22.89 -13.64 3.58
CA LEU A 202 -23.93 -12.68 3.91
C LEU A 202 -24.19 -11.73 2.75
N LEU A 203 -23.13 -11.11 2.20
CA LEU A 203 -23.24 -10.16 1.07
C LEU A 203 -23.76 -10.81 -0.20
N GLN A 204 -23.31 -12.03 -0.52
CA GLN A 204 -23.77 -12.77 -1.71
C GLN A 204 -25.25 -13.17 -1.65
N ARG A 205 -25.78 -13.38 -0.43
CA ARG A 205 -27.19 -13.77 -0.23
C ARG A 205 -28.11 -12.59 0.05
N SER A 206 -27.55 -11.43 0.40
CA SER A 206 -28.32 -10.23 0.72
C SER A 206 -28.68 -9.47 -0.54
N ALA A 207 -29.95 -9.42 -0.89
CA ALA A 207 -30.44 -8.50 -1.91
C ALA A 207 -30.62 -7.10 -1.30
N LEU A 208 -29.52 -6.34 -1.18
CA LEU A 208 -29.58 -4.98 -0.62
C LEU A 208 -30.31 -4.04 -1.60
N PRO A 209 -31.19 -3.15 -1.09
CA PRO A 209 -32.04 -2.32 -1.95
C PRO A 209 -31.30 -1.22 -2.72
N SER A 210 -30.02 -0.99 -2.43
CA SER A 210 -29.18 0.03 -3.10
C SER A 210 -27.76 -0.46 -3.28
N ALA A 211 -27.18 -0.19 -4.44
CA ALA A 211 -25.78 -0.49 -4.77
C ALA A 211 -24.78 0.14 -3.79
N GLY A 212 -25.11 1.35 -3.26
CA GLY A 212 -24.26 2.04 -2.29
C GLY A 212 -24.20 1.38 -0.90
N LEU A 213 -25.09 0.45 -0.57
CA LEU A 213 -25.07 -0.28 0.69
C LEU A 213 -24.02 -1.40 0.71
N TYR A 214 -23.65 -1.96 -0.45
CA TYR A 214 -22.64 -3.02 -0.52
C TYR A 214 -21.24 -2.54 -0.08
N PRO A 215 -20.73 -1.37 -0.53
CA PRO A 215 -19.50 -0.80 0.01
C PRO A 215 -19.53 -0.61 1.53
N LEU A 216 -20.62 -0.03 2.06
CA LEU A 216 -20.77 0.20 3.50
C LEU A 216 -20.77 -1.12 4.29
N ALA A 217 -21.51 -2.12 3.83
CA ALA A 217 -21.56 -3.44 4.46
C ALA A 217 -20.21 -4.15 4.41
N THR A 218 -19.47 -4.06 3.28
CA THR A 218 -18.13 -4.63 3.15
C THR A 218 -17.16 -4.00 4.13
N ILE A 219 -17.12 -2.66 4.23
CA ILE A 219 -16.28 -1.95 5.20
C ILE A 219 -16.69 -2.31 6.64
N ALA A 220 -18.00 -2.39 6.93
CA ALA A 220 -18.49 -2.79 8.26
C ALA A 220 -18.02 -4.21 8.63
N ILE A 221 -18.01 -5.17 7.70
CA ILE A 221 -17.48 -6.53 7.93
C ILE A 221 -15.97 -6.49 8.21
N MET A 222 -15.21 -5.68 7.49
CA MET A 222 -13.77 -5.51 7.74
C MET A 222 -13.53 -4.93 9.14
N PHE A 223 -14.27 -3.91 9.54
CA PHE A 223 -14.20 -3.36 10.90
C PHE A 223 -14.74 -4.31 11.98
N LEU A 224 -15.68 -5.18 11.65
CA LEU A 224 -16.10 -6.25 12.56
C LEU A 224 -14.95 -7.23 12.82
N ALA A 225 -14.16 -7.59 11.80
CA ALA A 225 -12.97 -8.40 11.98
C ALA A 225 -11.93 -7.68 12.86
N PHE A 226 -11.72 -6.39 12.66
CA PHE A 226 -10.86 -5.55 13.49
C PHE A 226 -11.31 -5.55 14.96
N ALA A 227 -12.57 -5.24 15.21
CA ALA A 227 -13.12 -5.12 16.56
C ALA A 227 -13.16 -6.46 17.31
N THR A 228 -13.55 -7.54 16.63
CA THR A 228 -13.59 -8.87 17.22
C THR A 228 -12.21 -9.41 17.55
N ALA A 229 -11.22 -9.16 16.69
CA ALA A 229 -9.84 -9.52 16.97
C ALA A 229 -9.28 -8.73 18.16
N GLY A 230 -9.52 -7.41 18.21
CA GLY A 230 -9.12 -6.58 19.35
C GLY A 230 -9.75 -7.03 20.66
N ALA A 231 -11.06 -7.33 20.66
CA ALA A 231 -11.77 -7.83 21.84
C ALA A 231 -11.26 -9.22 22.30
N ALA A 232 -10.76 -10.03 21.37
CA ALA A 232 -10.17 -11.35 21.67
C ALA A 232 -8.67 -11.28 22.08
N GLY A 233 -8.08 -10.08 22.20
CA GLY A 233 -6.65 -9.93 22.48
C GLY A 233 -5.75 -10.40 21.34
N ALA A 234 -6.26 -10.41 20.10
CA ALA A 234 -5.54 -10.73 18.89
C ALA A 234 -5.11 -9.46 18.14
N SER A 235 -4.31 -9.62 17.08
CA SER A 235 -3.92 -8.50 16.23
C SER A 235 -5.08 -8.01 15.36
N ALA A 236 -5.70 -6.88 15.76
CA ALA A 236 -6.82 -6.27 15.08
C ALA A 236 -6.46 -5.81 13.65
N LEU A 237 -5.25 -5.23 13.47
CA LEU A 237 -4.77 -4.78 12.17
C LEU A 237 -4.46 -5.94 11.21
N MET A 238 -3.98 -7.08 11.72
CA MET A 238 -3.84 -8.28 10.89
C MET A 238 -5.21 -8.81 10.48
N ALA A 239 -6.19 -8.81 11.36
CA ALA A 239 -7.52 -9.29 11.06
C ALA A 239 -8.22 -8.46 9.97
N ILE A 240 -8.15 -7.12 10.05
CA ILE A 240 -8.76 -6.27 9.02
C ILE A 240 -8.05 -6.38 7.67
N TYR A 241 -6.72 -6.49 7.66
CA TYR A 241 -5.94 -6.68 6.44
C TYR A 241 -6.31 -8.00 5.73
N VAL A 242 -6.36 -9.10 6.50
CA VAL A 242 -6.75 -10.42 5.97
C VAL A 242 -8.20 -10.44 5.52
N ALA A 243 -9.11 -9.81 6.28
CA ALA A 243 -10.51 -9.67 5.89
C ALA A 243 -10.66 -8.86 4.61
N GLY A 244 -9.94 -7.75 4.48
CA GLY A 244 -9.88 -6.97 3.25
C GLY A 244 -9.40 -7.81 2.07
N MET A 245 -8.28 -8.52 2.23
CA MET A 245 -7.72 -9.37 1.18
C MET A 245 -8.68 -10.49 0.76
N TRP A 246 -9.36 -11.14 1.72
CA TRP A 246 -10.36 -12.16 1.41
C TRP A 246 -11.52 -11.57 0.59
N LEU A 247 -12.13 -10.50 1.10
CA LEU A 247 -13.30 -9.86 0.47
C LEU A 247 -12.94 -9.24 -0.89
N GLY A 248 -11.75 -8.66 -1.02
CA GLY A 248 -11.25 -8.09 -2.28
C GLY A 248 -11.02 -9.12 -3.39
N ASN A 249 -10.80 -10.40 -3.05
CA ASN A 249 -10.64 -11.50 -4.00
C ASN A 249 -11.89 -12.37 -4.16
N ALA A 250 -12.96 -12.09 -3.42
CA ALA A 250 -14.23 -12.78 -3.51
C ALA A 250 -15.12 -12.19 -4.63
N ASP A 251 -16.02 -13.01 -5.17
CA ASP A 251 -17.04 -12.55 -6.12
C ASP A 251 -18.17 -11.87 -5.36
N LEU A 252 -17.97 -10.59 -5.05
CA LEU A 252 -18.93 -9.77 -4.35
C LEU A 252 -19.80 -8.97 -5.32
N PRO A 253 -21.11 -8.80 -5.03
CA PRO A 253 -21.95 -7.86 -5.76
C PRO A 253 -21.35 -6.44 -5.68
N HIS A 254 -21.44 -5.67 -6.76
CA HIS A 254 -20.97 -4.28 -6.84
C HIS A 254 -19.50 -4.07 -6.41
N ARG A 255 -18.65 -5.06 -6.67
CA ARG A 255 -17.23 -5.05 -6.26
C ARG A 255 -16.49 -3.78 -6.70
N GLN A 256 -16.78 -3.26 -7.90
CA GLN A 256 -16.11 -2.07 -8.43
C GLN A 256 -16.52 -0.80 -7.67
N ALA A 257 -17.81 -0.66 -7.32
CA ALA A 257 -18.28 0.42 -6.46
C ALA A 257 -17.64 0.34 -5.06
N THR A 258 -17.51 -0.88 -4.52
CA THR A 258 -16.84 -1.12 -3.24
C THR A 258 -15.36 -0.74 -3.30
N ALA A 259 -14.65 -1.10 -4.37
CA ALA A 259 -13.25 -0.73 -4.55
C ALA A 259 -13.05 0.79 -4.64
N GLY A 260 -13.88 1.49 -5.42
CA GLY A 260 -13.82 2.96 -5.51
C GLY A 260 -14.13 3.66 -4.19
N PHE A 261 -15.10 3.15 -3.42
CA PHE A 261 -15.42 3.68 -2.11
C PHE A 261 -14.29 3.43 -1.09
N ALA A 262 -13.71 2.22 -1.08
CA ALA A 262 -12.59 1.87 -0.20
C ALA A 262 -11.34 2.73 -0.51
N ASP A 263 -11.00 2.93 -1.79
CA ASP A 263 -9.91 3.82 -2.22
C ASP A 263 -10.15 5.26 -1.74
N GLY A 264 -11.36 5.81 -1.94
CA GLY A 264 -11.71 7.15 -1.46
C GLY A 264 -11.59 7.29 0.08
N LEU A 265 -12.02 6.26 0.82
CA LEU A 265 -11.90 6.23 2.28
C LEU A 265 -10.42 6.11 2.71
N GLY A 266 -9.62 5.32 1.98
CA GLY A 266 -8.16 5.22 2.16
C GLY A 266 -7.47 6.58 1.99
N TRP A 267 -7.80 7.34 0.94
CA TRP A 267 -7.29 8.69 0.75
C TRP A 267 -7.67 9.63 1.88
N LEU A 268 -8.93 9.60 2.32
CA LEU A 268 -9.40 10.41 3.44
C LEU A 268 -8.64 10.09 4.73
N ALA A 269 -8.48 8.80 5.04
CA ALA A 269 -7.73 8.32 6.19
C ALA A 269 -6.25 8.75 6.11
N GLN A 270 -5.62 8.62 4.95
CA GLN A 270 -4.24 9.00 4.73
C GLN A 270 -4.01 10.51 4.89
N ILE A 271 -4.84 11.35 4.26
CA ILE A 271 -4.76 12.81 4.41
C ILE A 271 -4.95 13.20 5.87
N GLY A 272 -6.02 12.69 6.51
CA GLY A 272 -6.33 13.00 7.90
C GLY A 272 -5.22 12.58 8.86
N LEU A 273 -4.69 11.36 8.69
CA LEU A 273 -3.61 10.82 9.51
C LEU A 273 -2.35 11.67 9.42
N PHE A 274 -1.85 11.93 8.22
CA PHE A 274 -0.59 12.67 8.07
C PHE A 274 -0.71 14.14 8.48
N VAL A 275 -1.86 14.78 8.26
CA VAL A 275 -2.11 16.12 8.77
C VAL A 275 -2.15 16.13 10.30
N LEU A 276 -2.83 15.16 10.91
CA LEU A 276 -2.89 15.02 12.37
C LEU A 276 -1.48 14.83 12.98
N LEU A 277 -0.65 13.96 12.37
CA LEU A 277 0.72 13.74 12.80
C LEU A 277 1.60 14.98 12.62
N GLY A 278 1.36 15.75 11.56
CA GLY A 278 2.02 17.04 11.36
C GLY A 278 1.62 18.09 12.41
N LEU A 279 0.35 18.08 12.85
CA LEU A 279 -0.16 18.94 13.91
C LEU A 279 0.47 18.64 15.28
N LEU A 280 0.72 17.35 15.56
CA LEU A 280 1.31 16.89 16.82
C LEU A 280 2.81 17.21 16.94
N ALA A 281 3.49 17.41 15.81
CA ALA A 281 4.92 17.70 15.79
C ALA A 281 5.22 19.15 16.16
N SER A 282 6.18 19.36 17.06
CA SER A 282 6.64 20.70 17.49
C SER A 282 7.98 21.03 16.84
N PRO A 283 8.02 21.93 15.84
CA PRO A 283 9.24 22.29 15.15
C PRO A 283 10.33 22.89 16.05
N SER A 284 9.94 23.50 17.16
CA SER A 284 10.86 24.05 18.16
C SER A 284 11.80 23.00 18.77
N ARG A 285 11.35 21.74 18.90
CA ARG A 285 12.13 20.63 19.48
C ARG A 285 12.93 19.83 18.45
N LEU A 286 12.58 19.90 17.15
CA LEU A 286 13.22 19.10 16.10
C LEU A 286 14.74 19.30 15.98
N PRO A 287 15.31 20.51 16.17
CA PRO A 287 16.77 20.69 16.11
C PRO A 287 17.54 19.82 17.10
N GLU A 288 17.00 19.61 18.31
CA GLU A 288 17.65 18.79 19.35
C GLU A 288 17.61 17.29 18.99
N ALA A 289 16.56 16.86 18.26
CA ALA A 289 16.42 15.49 17.82
C ALA A 289 17.24 15.16 16.56
N PHE A 290 17.76 16.17 15.84
CA PHE A 290 18.38 15.99 14.51
C PHE A 290 19.56 15.01 14.53
N ALA A 291 20.49 15.15 15.46
CA ALA A 291 21.65 14.26 15.54
C ALA A 291 21.24 12.81 15.80
N SER A 292 20.31 12.59 16.73
CA SER A 292 19.80 11.25 17.04
C SER A 292 19.04 10.65 15.84
N ALA A 293 18.21 11.44 15.17
CA ALA A 293 17.47 11.01 13.97
C ALA A 293 18.43 10.67 12.81
N ALA A 294 19.49 11.46 12.61
CA ALA A 294 20.48 11.19 11.58
C ALA A 294 21.24 9.88 11.87
N ILE A 295 21.70 9.67 13.10
CA ILE A 295 22.43 8.45 13.50
C ILE A 295 21.55 7.21 13.31
N VAL A 296 20.33 7.21 13.86
CA VAL A 296 19.40 6.09 13.76
C VAL A 296 18.99 5.85 12.31
N GLY A 297 18.69 6.90 11.58
CA GLY A 297 18.25 6.81 10.17
C GLY A 297 19.36 6.31 9.25
N ILE A 298 20.60 6.75 9.41
CA ILE A 298 21.77 6.23 8.67
C ILE A 298 22.00 4.77 9.04
N GLY A 299 21.99 4.44 10.33
CA GLY A 299 22.13 3.06 10.80
C GLY A 299 21.04 2.15 10.27
N LEU A 300 19.77 2.60 10.30
CA LEU A 300 18.63 1.87 9.76
C LEU A 300 18.78 1.64 8.26
N THR A 301 19.08 2.68 7.49
CA THR A 301 19.08 2.63 6.02
C THR A 301 20.28 1.89 5.45
N PHE A 302 21.48 2.10 6.01
CA PHE A 302 22.73 1.58 5.45
C PHE A 302 23.24 0.32 6.15
N VAL A 303 22.72 -0.01 7.34
CA VAL A 303 23.17 -1.19 8.10
C VAL A 303 21.99 -2.13 8.35
N ALA A 304 20.99 -1.71 9.13
CA ALA A 304 19.94 -2.59 9.61
C ALA A 304 19.10 -3.16 8.47
N ARG A 305 18.66 -2.33 7.53
CA ARG A 305 17.85 -2.75 6.40
C ARG A 305 18.60 -3.64 5.41
N PRO A 306 19.83 -3.33 4.96
CA PRO A 306 20.62 -4.24 4.14
C PRO A 306 20.89 -5.59 4.81
N VAL A 307 21.25 -5.62 6.10
CA VAL A 307 21.46 -6.87 6.84
C VAL A 307 20.16 -7.69 6.91
N SER A 308 19.03 -7.06 7.24
CA SER A 308 17.72 -7.69 7.28
C SER A 308 17.34 -8.31 5.93
N VAL A 309 17.44 -7.55 4.85
CA VAL A 309 17.15 -8.04 3.49
C VAL A 309 18.09 -9.17 3.11
N PHE A 310 19.39 -9.04 3.36
CA PHE A 310 20.37 -10.08 3.07
C PHE A 310 20.06 -11.39 3.81
N VAL A 311 19.81 -11.33 5.11
CA VAL A 311 19.45 -12.51 5.92
C VAL A 311 18.19 -13.20 5.41
N CYS A 312 17.17 -12.43 5.02
CA CYS A 312 15.89 -12.98 4.58
C CYS A 312 15.89 -13.49 3.14
N THR A 313 16.77 -12.97 2.26
CA THR A 313 16.66 -13.21 0.82
C THR A 313 17.80 -14.05 0.25
N SER A 314 18.93 -14.21 0.95
CA SER A 314 20.10 -14.97 0.48
C SER A 314 19.77 -16.44 0.21
N TRP A 315 18.97 -17.08 1.06
CA TRP A 315 18.52 -18.46 0.86
C TRP A 315 17.50 -18.60 -0.29
N ALA A 316 16.76 -17.54 -0.61
CA ALA A 316 15.82 -17.51 -1.73
C ALA A 316 16.49 -17.23 -3.08
N ARG A 317 17.83 -17.16 -3.11
CA ARG A 317 18.67 -16.91 -4.29
C ARG A 317 18.27 -15.63 -5.05
N ILE A 318 17.86 -14.60 -4.33
CA ILE A 318 17.58 -13.29 -4.94
C ILE A 318 18.92 -12.64 -5.32
N PRO A 319 19.07 -12.13 -6.55
CA PRO A 319 20.30 -11.48 -7.00
C PRO A 319 20.64 -10.27 -6.13
N LEU A 320 21.94 -10.03 -5.88
CA LEU A 320 22.39 -8.91 -5.04
C LEU A 320 21.86 -7.55 -5.51
N ARG A 321 21.71 -7.35 -6.82
CA ARG A 321 21.13 -6.12 -7.39
C ARG A 321 19.69 -5.88 -6.92
N GLU A 322 18.89 -6.95 -6.86
CA GLU A 322 17.51 -6.88 -6.34
C GLU A 322 17.51 -6.66 -4.83
N GLN A 323 18.45 -7.29 -4.08
CA GLN A 323 18.59 -7.07 -2.63
C GLN A 323 18.95 -5.61 -2.30
N VAL A 324 19.84 -4.99 -3.07
CA VAL A 324 20.18 -3.57 -2.92
C VAL A 324 18.95 -2.69 -3.16
N PHE A 325 18.17 -3.00 -4.20
CA PHE A 325 16.92 -2.27 -4.46
C PHE A 325 15.91 -2.45 -3.33
N LEU A 326 15.66 -3.68 -2.87
CA LEU A 326 14.76 -3.99 -1.74
C LEU A 326 15.19 -3.30 -0.44
N SER A 327 16.51 -3.20 -0.20
CA SER A 327 17.05 -2.51 0.97
C SER A 327 16.73 -1.02 0.96
N TRP A 328 16.83 -0.38 -0.19
CA TRP A 328 16.54 1.05 -0.35
C TRP A 328 15.05 1.36 -0.44
N ALA A 329 14.25 0.43 -1.00
CA ALA A 329 12.82 0.61 -1.21
C ALA A 329 11.96 0.51 0.07
N GLY A 330 12.55 0.14 1.20
CA GLY A 330 11.85 0.10 2.48
C GLY A 330 11.55 1.49 3.02
N LEU A 331 10.58 2.18 2.42
CA LEU A 331 10.17 3.53 2.83
C LEU A 331 9.47 3.51 4.19
N ARG A 332 9.64 4.59 4.95
CA ARG A 332 8.95 4.84 6.23
C ARG A 332 7.91 5.94 6.04
N GLY A 333 6.76 5.80 6.68
CA GLY A 333 5.67 6.76 6.55
C GLY A 333 4.92 6.99 7.86
N ALA A 334 3.59 6.93 7.83
CA ALA A 334 2.76 7.21 8.99
C ALA A 334 2.93 6.21 10.13
N VAL A 335 3.10 4.93 9.82
CA VAL A 335 3.09 3.86 10.83
C VAL A 335 4.13 4.09 11.93
N PRO A 336 5.42 4.35 11.64
CA PRO A 336 6.38 4.68 12.68
C PRO A 336 5.97 5.89 13.55
N ILE A 337 5.41 6.95 12.95
CA ILE A 337 5.03 8.14 13.71
C ILE A 337 3.82 7.86 14.63
N VAL A 338 2.83 7.09 14.14
CA VAL A 338 1.71 6.63 14.98
C VAL A 338 2.20 5.75 16.11
N LEU A 339 3.12 4.81 15.83
CA LEU A 339 3.69 3.95 16.87
C LEU A 339 4.49 4.74 17.90
N ALA A 340 5.12 5.84 17.51
CA ALA A 340 5.82 6.73 18.45
C ALA A 340 4.87 7.48 19.40
N THR A 341 3.56 7.52 19.14
CA THR A 341 2.59 8.07 20.10
C THR A 341 2.29 7.10 21.24
N ILE A 342 2.47 5.78 21.06
CA ILE A 342 2.22 4.77 22.10
C ILE A 342 3.08 5.02 23.36
N PRO A 343 4.42 5.16 23.28
CA PRO A 343 5.23 5.48 24.46
C PRO A 343 4.87 6.82 25.07
N VAL A 344 4.40 7.81 24.28
CA VAL A 344 3.96 9.11 24.81
C VAL A 344 2.69 8.96 25.61
N ALA A 345 1.69 8.24 25.10
CA ALA A 345 0.43 7.96 25.79
C ALA A 345 0.63 7.16 27.11
N GLN A 346 1.63 6.28 27.13
CA GLN A 346 1.98 5.48 28.33
C GLN A 346 2.91 6.23 29.32
N GLY A 347 3.30 7.48 29.01
CA GLY A 347 4.15 8.27 29.88
C GLY A 347 5.57 7.74 30.05
N LEU A 348 6.12 7.03 29.05
CA LEU A 348 7.49 6.49 29.13
C LEU A 348 8.51 7.62 29.24
N PRO A 349 9.54 7.53 30.10
CA PRO A 349 10.64 8.49 30.09
C PRO A 349 11.24 8.63 28.69
N ALA A 350 11.59 9.84 28.27
CA ALA A 350 12.09 10.18 26.94
C ALA A 350 11.13 9.92 25.75
N ALA A 351 9.87 9.55 25.97
CA ALA A 351 8.90 9.25 24.89
C ALA A 351 8.74 10.41 23.90
N GLN A 352 8.72 11.64 24.37
CA GLN A 352 8.62 12.82 23.50
C GLN A 352 9.84 12.95 22.58
N ARG A 353 11.04 12.66 23.10
CA ARG A 353 12.27 12.64 22.29
C ARG A 353 12.23 11.50 21.25
N ILE A 354 11.68 10.34 21.61
CA ILE A 354 11.48 9.23 20.66
C ILE A 354 10.57 9.69 19.52
N PHE A 355 9.45 10.35 19.84
CA PHE A 355 8.53 10.88 18.85
C PHE A 355 9.21 11.87 17.89
N ASP A 356 9.93 12.86 18.43
CA ASP A 356 10.60 13.89 17.64
C ASP A 356 11.70 13.28 16.72
N VAL A 357 12.45 12.29 17.22
CA VAL A 357 13.46 11.54 16.45
C VAL A 357 12.80 10.75 15.32
N VAL A 358 11.73 10.02 15.60
CA VAL A 358 11.01 9.21 14.60
C VAL A 358 10.37 10.10 13.53
N PHE A 359 9.72 11.19 13.95
CA PHE A 359 9.12 12.16 13.04
C PHE A 359 10.16 12.73 12.07
N LEU A 360 11.27 13.22 12.58
CA LEU A 360 12.34 13.81 11.78
C LEU A 360 12.99 12.76 10.85
N LEU A 361 13.21 11.55 11.36
CA LEU A 361 13.72 10.43 10.56
C LEU A 361 12.81 10.13 9.39
N VAL A 362 11.50 9.95 9.63
CA VAL A 362 10.54 9.65 8.56
C VAL A 362 10.53 10.75 7.50
N VAL A 363 10.47 12.02 7.91
CA VAL A 363 10.48 13.14 6.96
C VAL A 363 11.79 13.18 6.16
N ALA A 364 12.95 13.17 6.83
CA ALA A 364 14.24 13.34 6.17
C ALA A 364 14.58 12.17 5.23
N PHE A 365 14.35 10.93 5.68
CA PHE A 365 14.70 9.77 4.89
C PHE A 365 13.70 9.52 3.74
N THR A 366 12.41 9.77 3.93
CA THR A 366 11.43 9.72 2.85
C THR A 366 11.75 10.76 1.77
N LEU A 367 12.18 11.95 2.17
CA LEU A 367 12.58 13.04 1.25
C LEU A 367 13.82 12.66 0.41
N VAL A 368 14.70 11.82 0.93
CA VAL A 368 15.90 11.34 0.22
C VAL A 368 15.61 10.07 -0.56
N GLN A 369 14.99 9.07 0.07
CA GLN A 369 14.81 7.75 -0.53
C GLN A 369 13.80 7.76 -1.68
N ALA A 370 12.64 8.40 -1.52
CA ALA A 370 11.58 8.34 -2.52
C ALA A 370 11.98 8.94 -3.89
N PRO A 371 12.61 10.13 -3.99
CA PRO A 371 13.06 10.66 -5.27
C PRO A 371 14.23 9.91 -5.90
N THR A 372 15.06 9.24 -5.08
CA THR A 372 16.23 8.48 -5.57
C THR A 372 15.88 7.05 -6.00
N LEU A 373 14.72 6.54 -5.61
CA LEU A 373 14.29 5.18 -5.91
C LEU A 373 14.19 4.87 -7.42
N PRO A 374 13.65 5.77 -8.29
CA PRO A 374 13.62 5.54 -9.74
C PRO A 374 15.02 5.47 -10.37
N TRP A 375 15.96 6.27 -9.87
CA TRP A 375 17.34 6.21 -10.31
C TRP A 375 17.98 4.88 -9.93
N LEU A 376 17.80 4.44 -8.68
CA LEU A 376 18.35 3.18 -8.20
C LEU A 376 17.75 1.98 -8.95
N ALA A 377 16.45 1.99 -9.24
CA ALA A 377 15.79 0.94 -10.01
C ALA A 377 16.43 0.74 -11.39
N ARG A 378 16.71 1.85 -12.10
CA ARG A 378 17.43 1.81 -13.37
C ARG A 378 18.86 1.31 -13.21
N ARG A 379 19.57 1.77 -12.17
CA ARG A 379 20.99 1.39 -11.93
C ARG A 379 21.15 -0.08 -11.57
N THR A 380 20.18 -0.66 -10.85
CA THR A 380 20.19 -2.08 -10.47
C THR A 380 19.61 -3.00 -11.54
N GLY A 381 19.00 -2.45 -12.60
CA GLY A 381 18.41 -3.24 -13.68
C GLY A 381 17.17 -4.01 -13.26
N VAL A 382 16.41 -3.51 -12.23
CA VAL A 382 15.14 -4.11 -11.79
C VAL A 382 13.94 -3.54 -12.54
N THR A 383 14.16 -2.52 -13.39
CA THR A 383 13.16 -2.02 -14.31
C THR A 383 12.88 -3.07 -15.38
N VAL A 384 11.63 -3.22 -15.73
CA VAL A 384 11.24 -3.91 -16.96
C VAL A 384 11.27 -2.86 -18.05
N ASP A 385 11.89 -3.18 -19.19
CA ASP A 385 11.69 -2.35 -20.38
C ASP A 385 10.19 -2.23 -20.53
N SER A 386 9.71 -0.98 -20.55
CA SER A 386 8.28 -0.72 -20.66
C SER A 386 7.79 -1.49 -21.89
N THR A 387 7.18 -2.66 -21.66
CA THR A 387 6.22 -3.17 -22.63
C THR A 387 5.31 -1.97 -22.94
N PRO A 388 5.05 -1.67 -24.23
CA PRO A 388 4.26 -0.51 -24.58
C PRO A 388 3.06 -0.46 -23.63
N GLU A 389 2.85 0.70 -23.00
CA GLU A 389 1.91 0.98 -21.89
C GLU A 389 0.84 -0.09 -21.81
N GLU A 390 0.85 -0.89 -20.70
CA GLU A 390 -0.15 -1.95 -20.55
C GLU A 390 -1.50 -1.34 -20.86
N LEU A 391 -2.23 -1.93 -21.81
CA LEU A 391 -3.56 -1.47 -22.18
C LEU A 391 -4.35 -1.20 -20.89
N GLU A 392 -4.54 0.07 -20.55
CA GLU A 392 -5.39 0.46 -19.44
C GLU A 392 -6.80 -0.06 -19.74
N VAL A 393 -7.24 -1.02 -18.96
CA VAL A 393 -8.57 -1.61 -19.08
C VAL A 393 -9.42 -1.10 -17.95
N GLU A 394 -10.29 -0.16 -18.23
CA GLU A 394 -11.38 0.19 -17.34
C GLU A 394 -12.59 -0.64 -17.70
N SER A 395 -13.22 -1.28 -16.73
CA SER A 395 -14.46 -2.06 -16.97
C SER A 395 -15.61 -1.51 -16.14
N ALA A 396 -16.73 -1.23 -16.80
CA ALA A 396 -17.99 -0.89 -16.15
C ALA A 396 -19.00 -2.04 -16.37
N PRO A 397 -19.52 -2.68 -15.29
CA PRO A 397 -20.51 -3.72 -15.44
C PRO A 397 -21.86 -3.16 -15.92
N LEU A 398 -22.49 -3.85 -16.84
CA LEU A 398 -23.87 -3.64 -17.27
C LEU A 398 -24.73 -4.75 -16.66
N GLU A 399 -25.07 -4.59 -15.38
CA GLU A 399 -25.67 -5.65 -14.55
C GLU A 399 -26.96 -6.25 -15.14
N HIS A 400 -27.81 -5.44 -15.79
CA HIS A 400 -29.04 -5.91 -16.41
C HIS A 400 -28.82 -6.69 -17.73
N MET A 401 -27.64 -6.61 -18.30
CA MET A 401 -27.33 -7.21 -19.60
C MET A 401 -26.35 -8.38 -19.49
N HIS A 402 -25.90 -8.76 -18.28
CA HIS A 402 -24.85 -9.75 -18.06
C HIS A 402 -23.61 -9.51 -18.95
N ALA A 403 -23.20 -8.24 -19.03
CA ALA A 403 -22.13 -7.78 -19.90
C ALA A 403 -21.27 -6.70 -19.21
N HIS A 404 -20.08 -6.50 -19.73
CA HIS A 404 -19.18 -5.43 -19.32
C HIS A 404 -18.91 -4.48 -20.48
N LEU A 405 -18.82 -3.18 -20.16
CA LEU A 405 -18.17 -2.21 -21.05
C LEU A 405 -16.67 -2.19 -20.69
N LEU A 406 -15.84 -2.61 -21.62
CA LEU A 406 -14.38 -2.53 -21.47
C LEU A 406 -13.88 -1.33 -22.25
N GLN A 407 -13.15 -0.44 -21.57
CA GLN A 407 -12.48 0.68 -22.20
C GLN A 407 -10.99 0.38 -22.30
N PHE A 408 -10.45 0.45 -23.52
CA PHE A 408 -9.02 0.26 -23.81
C PHE A 408 -8.45 1.51 -24.46
N ARG A 409 -7.29 1.92 -24.02
CA ARG A 409 -6.48 2.91 -24.71
C ARG A 409 -5.39 2.19 -25.53
N VAL A 410 -5.29 2.48 -26.82
CA VAL A 410 -4.25 1.94 -27.69
C VAL A 410 -2.97 2.76 -27.50
N PRO A 411 -1.90 2.19 -26.91
CA PRO A 411 -0.63 2.92 -26.77
C PRO A 411 -0.02 3.28 -28.12
N SER A 412 0.76 4.35 -28.18
CA SER A 412 1.38 4.86 -29.42
C SER A 412 2.36 3.85 -30.06
N GLY A 413 2.95 2.94 -29.26
CA GLY A 413 3.86 1.87 -29.72
C GLY A 413 3.21 0.50 -29.87
N SER A 414 1.89 0.38 -29.66
CA SER A 414 1.18 -0.89 -29.70
C SER A 414 1.12 -1.47 -31.11
N GLN A 415 1.24 -2.78 -31.23
CA GLN A 415 1.03 -3.53 -32.48
C GLN A 415 -0.45 -3.54 -32.93
N LEU A 416 -1.36 -2.97 -32.12
CA LEU A 416 -2.73 -2.69 -32.53
C LEU A 416 -2.81 -1.54 -33.54
N HIS A 417 -1.78 -0.71 -33.69
CA HIS A 417 -1.73 0.33 -34.70
C HIS A 417 -1.80 -0.27 -36.11
N GLY A 418 -2.76 0.16 -36.92
CA GLY A 418 -2.98 -0.34 -38.28
C GLY A 418 -3.79 -1.63 -38.37
N VAL A 419 -4.22 -2.23 -37.26
CA VAL A 419 -5.07 -3.42 -37.26
C VAL A 419 -6.51 -3.03 -37.57
N TYR A 420 -7.16 -3.75 -38.47
CA TYR A 420 -8.59 -3.55 -38.78
C TYR A 420 -9.47 -4.20 -37.70
N VAL A 421 -10.64 -3.65 -37.46
CA VAL A 421 -11.62 -4.19 -36.49
C VAL A 421 -11.99 -5.64 -36.82
N SER A 422 -12.14 -5.99 -38.12
CA SER A 422 -12.35 -7.38 -38.58
C SER A 422 -11.24 -8.34 -38.13
N ASP A 423 -10.02 -7.84 -38.04
CA ASP A 423 -8.83 -8.61 -37.70
C ASP A 423 -8.68 -8.86 -36.21
N LEU A 424 -9.41 -8.15 -35.35
CA LEU A 424 -9.38 -8.38 -33.90
C LEU A 424 -9.90 -9.77 -33.51
N ARG A 425 -10.82 -10.33 -34.31
CA ARG A 425 -11.45 -11.64 -34.05
C ARG A 425 -11.83 -11.81 -32.58
N LEU A 426 -12.62 -10.88 -32.08
CA LEU A 426 -13.10 -10.89 -30.71
C LEU A 426 -13.86 -12.20 -30.41
N PRO A 427 -13.87 -12.66 -29.15
CA PRO A 427 -14.68 -13.79 -28.74
C PRO A 427 -16.17 -13.60 -29.09
N PRO A 428 -16.95 -14.69 -29.27
CA PRO A 428 -18.37 -14.59 -29.55
C PRO A 428 -19.10 -13.72 -28.53
N GLY A 429 -19.97 -12.83 -29.03
CA GLY A 429 -20.71 -11.88 -28.19
C GLY A 429 -19.98 -10.61 -27.84
N ALA A 430 -18.65 -10.55 -27.97
CA ALA A 430 -17.89 -9.32 -27.76
C ALA A 430 -17.92 -8.45 -29.03
N ALA A 431 -18.20 -7.16 -28.88
CA ALA A 431 -18.26 -6.20 -29.97
C ALA A 431 -17.54 -4.89 -29.61
N LEU A 432 -16.81 -4.33 -30.58
CA LEU A 432 -16.28 -2.96 -30.47
C LEU A 432 -17.42 -1.98 -30.76
N ALA A 433 -17.87 -1.28 -29.73
CA ALA A 433 -19.02 -0.39 -29.80
C ALA A 433 -18.64 1.01 -30.32
N LEU A 434 -17.53 1.57 -29.85
CA LEU A 434 -17.08 2.91 -30.17
C LEU A 434 -15.56 3.01 -30.21
N VAL A 435 -15.04 3.90 -31.08
CA VAL A 435 -13.65 4.35 -31.09
C VAL A 435 -13.65 5.85 -30.90
N HIS A 436 -12.98 6.34 -29.83
CA HIS A 436 -12.76 7.76 -29.62
C HIS A 436 -11.35 8.13 -30.10
N ARG A 437 -11.28 8.97 -31.11
CA ARG A 437 -10.06 9.41 -31.78
C ARG A 437 -10.11 10.94 -31.95
N ASP A 438 -9.05 11.64 -31.55
CA ASP A 438 -8.88 13.09 -31.79
C ASP A 438 -10.11 13.92 -31.34
N ARG A 439 -10.77 13.55 -30.22
CA ARG A 439 -12.01 14.13 -29.68
C ARG A 439 -13.28 13.83 -30.49
N GLU A 440 -13.22 12.94 -31.45
CA GLU A 440 -14.38 12.48 -32.21
C GLU A 440 -14.76 11.05 -31.82
N LEU A 441 -16.07 10.79 -31.75
CA LEU A 441 -16.61 9.45 -31.52
C LEU A 441 -16.93 8.83 -32.87
N LEU A 442 -16.27 7.71 -33.20
CA LEU A 442 -16.46 6.95 -34.41
C LEU A 442 -17.23 5.67 -34.09
N SER A 443 -18.28 5.39 -34.84
CA SER A 443 -18.89 4.06 -34.87
C SER A 443 -18.03 3.18 -35.77
N PRO A 444 -17.31 2.17 -35.21
CA PRO A 444 -16.37 1.39 -36.00
C PRO A 444 -17.13 0.41 -36.91
N ASP A 445 -16.65 0.27 -38.14
CA ASP A 445 -17.01 -0.78 -39.06
C ASP A 445 -15.89 -1.83 -39.19
N VAL A 446 -16.11 -2.88 -39.95
CA VAL A 446 -15.13 -3.95 -40.16
C VAL A 446 -13.83 -3.48 -40.81
N HIS A 447 -13.87 -2.36 -41.55
CA HIS A 447 -12.74 -1.77 -42.24
C HIS A 447 -12.09 -0.62 -41.46
N THR A 448 -12.59 -0.31 -40.26
CA THR A 448 -11.99 0.71 -39.41
C THR A 448 -10.63 0.23 -38.94
N SER A 449 -9.58 0.99 -39.26
CA SER A 449 -8.20 0.73 -38.78
C SER A 449 -7.95 1.43 -37.45
N LEU A 450 -7.44 0.71 -36.45
CA LEU A 450 -7.06 1.25 -35.14
C LEU A 450 -5.78 2.06 -35.24
N ARG A 451 -5.67 3.12 -34.42
CA ARG A 451 -4.47 3.98 -34.35
C ARG A 451 -3.97 4.09 -32.92
N GLY A 452 -2.65 4.32 -32.78
CA GLY A 452 -2.09 4.69 -31.48
C GLY A 452 -2.75 5.96 -30.96
N GLY A 453 -3.18 5.95 -29.71
CA GLY A 453 -3.95 7.01 -29.07
C GLY A 453 -5.48 6.81 -29.08
N ASP A 454 -6.01 5.86 -29.85
CA ASP A 454 -7.43 5.55 -29.85
C ASP A 454 -7.88 5.03 -28.48
N HIS A 455 -9.08 5.44 -28.05
CA HIS A 455 -9.79 4.82 -26.94
C HIS A 455 -10.90 3.93 -27.50
N LEU A 456 -10.86 2.65 -27.19
CA LEU A 456 -11.79 1.64 -27.66
C LEU A 456 -12.81 1.34 -26.58
N LEU A 457 -14.08 1.33 -26.90
CA LEU A 457 -15.16 0.90 -26.01
C LEU A 457 -15.75 -0.41 -26.54
N LEU A 458 -15.61 -1.50 -25.79
CA LEU A 458 -16.12 -2.81 -26.13
C LEU A 458 -17.27 -3.20 -25.22
N ALA A 459 -18.33 -3.78 -25.79
CA ALA A 459 -19.36 -4.47 -25.05
C ALA A 459 -19.05 -5.97 -25.06
N VAL A 460 -18.91 -6.57 -23.88
CA VAL A 460 -18.40 -7.95 -23.76
C VAL A 460 -19.25 -8.72 -22.73
N PRO A 461 -19.77 -9.91 -23.05
CA PRO A 461 -20.43 -10.78 -22.08
C PRO A 461 -19.52 -11.18 -20.93
N ASP A 462 -20.10 -11.47 -19.76
CA ASP A 462 -19.35 -11.81 -18.55
C ASP A 462 -18.37 -12.99 -18.75
N ASP A 463 -18.81 -14.01 -19.45
CA ASP A 463 -18.05 -15.23 -19.78
C ASP A 463 -16.93 -15.00 -20.81
N ALA A 464 -17.07 -14.00 -21.70
CA ALA A 464 -16.08 -13.66 -22.72
C ALA A 464 -15.07 -12.58 -22.28
N ARG A 465 -15.24 -11.98 -21.10
CA ARG A 465 -14.43 -10.85 -20.63
C ARG A 465 -12.93 -11.15 -20.60
N GLN A 466 -12.55 -12.21 -19.88
CA GLN A 466 -11.14 -12.57 -19.72
C GLN A 466 -10.49 -12.87 -21.07
N ALA A 467 -11.16 -13.66 -21.91
CA ALA A 467 -10.67 -14.00 -23.24
C ALA A 467 -10.50 -12.76 -24.14
N THR A 468 -11.39 -11.77 -24.02
CA THR A 468 -11.29 -10.51 -24.75
C THR A 468 -10.11 -9.67 -24.30
N GLU A 469 -9.91 -9.54 -22.99
CA GLU A 469 -8.77 -8.81 -22.42
C GLU A 469 -7.44 -9.46 -22.82
N GLU A 470 -7.30 -10.78 -22.66
CA GLU A 470 -6.11 -11.54 -23.04
C GLU A 470 -5.81 -11.39 -24.52
N ARG A 471 -6.84 -11.45 -25.37
CA ARG A 471 -6.68 -11.30 -26.80
C ARG A 471 -6.18 -9.92 -27.22
N LEU A 472 -6.78 -8.85 -26.72
CA LEU A 472 -6.33 -7.49 -27.04
C LEU A 472 -4.92 -7.23 -26.53
N ARG A 473 -4.57 -7.73 -25.35
CA ARG A 473 -3.20 -7.64 -24.81
C ARG A 473 -2.20 -8.43 -25.66
N ALA A 474 -2.57 -9.61 -26.11
CA ALA A 474 -1.70 -10.45 -26.96
C ALA A 474 -1.45 -9.78 -28.32
N ILE A 475 -2.48 -9.21 -28.96
CA ILE A 475 -2.32 -8.49 -30.23
C ILE A 475 -1.49 -7.22 -30.03
N GLY A 476 -1.73 -6.48 -28.93
CA GLY A 476 -1.03 -5.24 -28.60
C GLY A 476 0.48 -5.43 -28.36
N ASN A 477 0.86 -6.55 -27.73
CA ASN A 477 2.24 -6.81 -27.31
C ASN A 477 3.04 -7.64 -28.34
N HIS A 478 2.41 -8.59 -29.03
CA HIS A 478 3.10 -9.58 -29.86
C HIS A 478 2.77 -9.49 -31.36
N GLY A 479 1.92 -8.56 -31.78
CA GLY A 479 1.47 -8.40 -33.13
C GLY A 479 0.36 -9.39 -33.53
N ARG A 480 -0.23 -9.14 -34.72
CA ARG A 480 -1.46 -9.78 -35.15
C ARG A 480 -1.37 -11.27 -35.48
N LEU A 481 -0.19 -11.83 -35.70
CA LEU A 481 -0.04 -13.23 -36.10
C LEU A 481 0.12 -14.18 -34.92
N ALA A 482 0.70 -13.76 -33.79
CA ALA A 482 1.06 -14.62 -32.66
C ALA A 482 -0.14 -15.35 -32.01
N VAL A 483 -1.35 -14.80 -32.11
CA VAL A 483 -2.55 -15.35 -31.45
C VAL A 483 -3.52 -16.01 -32.43
N TRP A 484 -3.41 -15.72 -33.74
CA TRP A 484 -4.35 -16.22 -34.73
C TRP A 484 -4.18 -17.70 -35.07
N TYR A 485 -2.96 -18.20 -34.91
CA TYR A 485 -2.61 -19.59 -35.18
C TYR A 485 -2.51 -20.44 -33.90
N GLY A 486 -2.91 -19.92 -32.75
CA GLY A 486 -2.80 -20.63 -31.48
C GLY A 486 -1.34 -20.77 -31.00
N GLU A 487 -0.41 -20.03 -31.57
CA GLU A 487 0.99 -20.03 -31.16
C GLU A 487 1.09 -19.31 -29.79
N ARG A 488 1.62 -20.03 -28.80
CA ARG A 488 1.97 -19.41 -27.52
C ARG A 488 3.05 -18.35 -27.76
N PRO A 489 3.01 -17.21 -27.08
CA PRO A 489 4.11 -16.25 -27.16
C PRO A 489 5.40 -16.96 -26.82
N ALA A 490 6.44 -16.75 -27.62
CA ALA A 490 7.77 -17.26 -27.34
C ALA A 490 8.19 -16.81 -25.93
N PRO A 491 8.81 -17.69 -25.12
CA PRO A 491 9.32 -17.27 -23.82
C PRO A 491 10.28 -16.10 -24.05
N ALA A 492 10.13 -15.05 -23.24
CA ALA A 492 11.03 -13.90 -23.26
C ALA A 492 12.47 -14.39 -23.20
N PRO A 493 13.40 -13.87 -24.00
CA PRO A 493 14.80 -14.25 -23.93
C PRO A 493 15.31 -14.05 -22.50
N ALA A 494 16.08 -15.05 -22.01
CA ALA A 494 16.56 -15.20 -20.65
C ALA A 494 17.41 -14.03 -20.14
#